data_81739591ea1b2227c67b88dae52b0104
#
_entry.id   81739591ea1b2227c67b88dae52b0104
#
_cell.length_a   1.000
_cell.length_b   1.000
_cell.length_c   1.000
_cell.angle_alpha   90.00
_cell.angle_beta   90.00
_cell.angle_gamma   90.00
#
_symmetry.space_group_name_H-M   'P 1'
#
loop_
_entity.id
_entity.type
_entity.pdbx_description
1 polymer ?
#
loop_
_entity_poly.entity_id
_entity_poly.type
_entity_poly.pdbx_seq_one_letter_code
_entity_poly.pdbx_strand_id
1 'polypeptide(L)'
;PVMAAGHDKATCAVKLPAFTDDIEAIKAAVKSFVFDTCKAEANWNMKNFVNDQIELIKRQVGDKKVLLALSGGVDSSVVAALLLKAIGNNLVCVHVNHGLMRKGESEDVVEVFSNQLKANLVYVDVTDRFLNKLAGVEDPEQKRKIIGGEFIRVFEEEARKLNGIDFLGQGTIYPDIVESGTKTAKMVKSHHNVGGLPEDLKFQLVEPLRQLFKDEVRACGLELGLPYEMVYRQPFP
;
A
#
# COMPACT_ATOMS: atom_id res chain seq x y z
N PRO A 1 -11.78 11.51 30.71
CA PRO A 1 -11.75 11.79 29.27
C PRO A 1 -13.16 12.05 28.73
N VAL A 2 -13.29 12.85 27.70
CA VAL A 2 -14.54 13.14 27.02
C VAL A 2 -14.40 12.67 25.58
N MET A 3 -15.35 11.88 25.11
CA MET A 3 -15.49 11.55 23.69
C MET A 3 -16.53 12.47 23.07
N ALA A 4 -16.24 12.97 21.87
CA ALA A 4 -17.16 13.80 21.12
C ALA A 4 -17.19 13.31 19.65
N ALA A 5 -18.38 13.29 19.07
CA ALA A 5 -18.60 13.07 17.66
C ALA A 5 -19.39 14.25 17.10
N GLY A 6 -18.92 14.83 16.01
CA GLY A 6 -19.55 15.96 15.34
C GLY A 6 -19.91 15.59 13.90
N HIS A 7 -21.13 15.86 13.52
CA HIS A 7 -21.58 15.90 12.13
C HIS A 7 -22.28 17.24 11.92
N ASP A 8 -22.02 17.86 10.81
CA ASP A 8 -22.42 19.19 10.29
C ASP A 8 -23.36 20.12 11.10
N LYS A 9 -24.09 19.68 12.09
CA LYS A 9 -24.95 20.50 12.96
C LYS A 9 -25.20 19.96 14.38
N ALA A 10 -24.64 18.81 14.76
CA ALA A 10 -24.82 18.25 16.10
C ALA A 10 -23.53 17.66 16.63
N THR A 11 -23.07 18.13 17.77
CA THR A 11 -21.95 17.53 18.50
C THR A 11 -22.52 16.76 19.68
N CYS A 12 -22.26 15.44 19.71
CA CYS A 12 -22.58 14.60 20.87
C CYS A 12 -21.31 14.41 21.71
N ALA A 13 -21.45 14.43 23.02
CA ALA A 13 -20.35 14.18 23.93
C ALA A 13 -20.78 13.28 25.08
N VAL A 14 -19.88 12.40 25.53
CA VAL A 14 -20.07 11.58 26.72
C VAL A 14 -18.87 11.68 27.63
N LYS A 15 -19.12 11.81 28.94
CA LYS A 15 -18.05 11.76 29.94
C LYS A 15 -17.77 10.31 30.29
N LEU A 16 -16.53 9.89 30.05
CA LEU A 16 -16.07 8.55 30.42
C LEU A 16 -15.57 8.52 31.87
N PRO A 17 -15.69 7.36 32.55
CA PRO A 17 -14.99 7.09 33.81
C PRO A 17 -13.47 7.30 33.68
N ALA A 18 -12.77 7.46 34.80
CA ALA A 18 -11.31 7.54 34.80
C ALA A 18 -10.71 6.22 34.29
N PHE A 19 -9.56 6.29 33.61
CA PHE A 19 -8.92 5.10 33.01
C PHE A 19 -8.42 4.07 34.05
N THR A 20 -8.36 4.44 35.33
CA THR A 20 -7.96 3.55 36.43
C THR A 20 -9.12 2.75 37.00
N ASP A 21 -10.35 3.05 36.57
CA ASP A 21 -11.56 2.42 37.09
C ASP A 21 -11.99 1.24 36.20
N ASP A 22 -13.17 0.70 36.44
CA ASP A 22 -13.70 -0.48 35.78
C ASP A 22 -13.68 -0.39 34.24
N ILE A 23 -12.80 -1.21 33.61
CA ILE A 23 -12.67 -1.29 32.14
C ILE A 23 -13.99 -1.69 31.48
N GLU A 24 -14.79 -2.53 32.11
CA GLU A 24 -16.08 -2.96 31.56
C GLU A 24 -17.10 -1.82 31.58
N ALA A 25 -17.07 -0.98 32.59
CA ALA A 25 -17.87 0.24 32.61
C ALA A 25 -17.48 1.22 31.51
N ILE A 26 -16.17 1.37 31.23
CA ILE A 26 -15.65 2.20 30.12
C ILE A 26 -16.12 1.63 28.78
N LYS A 27 -15.97 0.32 28.56
CA LYS A 27 -16.43 -0.36 27.34
C LYS A 27 -17.92 -0.18 27.12
N ALA A 28 -18.74 -0.37 28.16
CA ALA A 28 -20.19 -0.18 28.10
C ALA A 28 -20.56 1.27 27.73
N ALA A 29 -19.93 2.25 28.37
CA ALA A 29 -20.18 3.67 28.09
C ALA A 29 -19.76 4.03 26.62
N VAL A 30 -18.61 3.55 26.15
CA VAL A 30 -18.18 3.75 24.76
C VAL A 30 -19.13 3.08 23.78
N LYS A 31 -19.54 1.84 24.05
CA LYS A 31 -20.48 1.11 23.20
C LYS A 31 -21.81 1.82 23.09
N SER A 32 -22.37 2.23 24.20
CA SER A 32 -23.65 2.98 24.23
C SER A 32 -23.51 4.32 23.50
N PHE A 33 -22.42 5.05 23.73
CA PHE A 33 -22.18 6.30 23.00
C PHE A 33 -22.12 6.09 21.48
N VAL A 34 -21.34 5.13 21.03
CA VAL A 34 -21.14 4.86 19.59
C VAL A 34 -22.43 4.39 18.92
N PHE A 35 -23.11 3.40 19.52
CA PHE A 35 -24.25 2.75 18.86
C PHE A 35 -25.61 3.40 19.21
N ASP A 36 -25.80 3.83 20.45
CA ASP A 36 -27.09 4.36 20.89
C ASP A 36 -27.19 5.87 20.66
N THR A 37 -26.11 6.62 20.91
CA THR A 37 -26.10 8.07 20.76
C THR A 37 -25.70 8.50 19.33
N CYS A 38 -24.59 8.01 18.83
CA CYS A 38 -24.10 8.36 17.48
C CYS A 38 -24.80 7.58 16.37
N LYS A 39 -25.57 6.52 16.70
CA LYS A 39 -26.23 5.63 15.74
C LYS A 39 -25.29 5.04 14.70
N ALA A 40 -24.03 4.80 15.08
CA ALA A 40 -23.05 4.18 14.19
C ALA A 40 -23.43 2.71 13.93
N GLU A 41 -23.24 2.28 12.69
CA GLU A 41 -23.46 0.90 12.29
C GLU A 41 -22.15 0.10 12.39
N ALA A 42 -22.23 -1.15 12.86
CA ALA A 42 -21.09 -2.07 12.94
C ALA A 42 -20.87 -2.75 11.59
N ASN A 43 -20.59 -1.96 10.55
CA ASN A 43 -20.43 -2.43 9.17
C ASN A 43 -18.98 -2.49 8.70
N TRP A 44 -18.00 -2.07 9.53
CA TRP A 44 -16.59 -2.16 9.21
C TRP A 44 -16.07 -3.60 9.38
N ASN A 45 -15.71 -4.22 8.26
CA ASN A 45 -14.99 -5.49 8.20
C ASN A 45 -14.21 -5.56 6.89
N MET A 46 -13.17 -6.42 6.81
CA MET A 46 -12.30 -6.51 5.64
C MET A 46 -13.03 -6.90 4.35
N LYS A 47 -14.02 -7.76 4.43
CA LYS A 47 -14.80 -8.16 3.25
C LYS A 47 -15.55 -6.96 2.64
N ASN A 48 -16.21 -6.16 3.48
CA ASN A 48 -16.89 -4.94 3.02
C ASN A 48 -15.87 -3.94 2.47
N PHE A 49 -14.77 -3.70 3.19
CA PHE A 49 -13.69 -2.84 2.72
C PHE A 49 -13.18 -3.25 1.34
N VAL A 50 -12.88 -4.53 1.13
CA VAL A 50 -12.42 -5.06 -0.17
C VAL A 50 -13.43 -4.77 -1.27
N ASN A 51 -14.72 -5.03 -1.03
CA ASN A 51 -15.77 -4.78 -2.01
C ASN A 51 -15.89 -3.30 -2.34
N ASP A 52 -15.90 -2.44 -1.32
CA ASP A 52 -15.99 -0.98 -1.49
C ASP A 52 -14.78 -0.44 -2.26
N GLN A 53 -13.57 -0.92 -1.95
CA GLN A 53 -12.36 -0.52 -2.66
C GLN A 53 -12.38 -0.98 -4.14
N ILE A 54 -12.82 -2.20 -4.41
CA ILE A 54 -12.97 -2.67 -5.79
C ILE A 54 -13.89 -1.75 -6.59
N GLU A 55 -15.04 -1.36 -6.04
CA GLU A 55 -15.98 -0.46 -6.72
C GLU A 55 -15.43 0.98 -6.86
N LEU A 56 -14.67 1.46 -5.87
CA LEU A 56 -13.99 2.75 -5.96
C LEU A 56 -12.93 2.75 -7.07
N ILE A 57 -12.09 1.71 -7.12
CA ILE A 57 -11.06 1.54 -8.16
C ILE A 57 -11.70 1.50 -9.55
N LYS A 58 -12.75 0.69 -9.73
CA LYS A 58 -13.47 0.61 -11.03
C LYS A 58 -13.98 1.97 -11.48
N ARG A 59 -14.56 2.75 -10.56
CA ARG A 59 -15.07 4.10 -10.88
C ARG A 59 -13.95 5.08 -11.19
N GLN A 60 -12.81 5.00 -10.49
CA GLN A 60 -11.68 5.89 -10.68
C GLN A 60 -10.94 5.59 -11.99
N VAL A 61 -10.70 4.32 -12.27
CA VAL A 61 -9.84 3.87 -13.37
C VAL A 61 -10.62 3.71 -14.67
N GLY A 62 -11.86 3.20 -14.61
CA GLY A 62 -12.65 2.85 -15.79
C GLY A 62 -11.92 1.82 -16.67
N ASP A 63 -11.87 2.09 -17.97
CA ASP A 63 -11.22 1.20 -18.96
C ASP A 63 -9.72 1.48 -19.14
N LYS A 64 -9.15 2.36 -18.34
CA LYS A 64 -7.75 2.76 -18.43
C LYS A 64 -6.83 1.75 -17.75
N LYS A 65 -5.51 1.90 -18.00
CA LYS A 65 -4.50 1.01 -17.45
C LYS A 65 -3.81 1.61 -16.23
N VAL A 66 -3.50 0.73 -15.28
CA VAL A 66 -2.73 1.04 -14.07
C VAL A 66 -1.39 0.35 -14.13
N LEU A 67 -0.32 1.08 -13.90
CA LEU A 67 1.02 0.55 -13.68
C LEU A 67 1.28 0.43 -12.17
N LEU A 68 1.86 -0.65 -11.73
CA LEU A 68 2.23 -0.88 -10.33
C LEU A 68 3.66 -1.41 -10.23
N ALA A 69 4.49 -0.74 -9.43
CA ALA A 69 5.77 -1.31 -8.99
C ALA A 69 5.50 -2.37 -7.91
N LEU A 70 5.66 -3.63 -8.29
CA LEU A 70 5.43 -4.77 -7.40
C LEU A 70 6.74 -5.17 -6.72
N SER A 71 7.02 -4.60 -5.56
CA SER A 71 8.26 -4.86 -4.82
C SER A 71 8.32 -6.26 -4.18
N GLY A 72 7.17 -6.93 -4.03
CA GLY A 72 7.03 -8.17 -3.28
C GLY A 72 6.80 -7.97 -1.77
N GLY A 73 6.81 -6.73 -1.27
CA GLY A 73 6.35 -6.40 0.08
C GLY A 73 4.83 -6.51 0.20
N VAL A 74 4.31 -6.66 1.44
CA VAL A 74 2.89 -6.88 1.68
C VAL A 74 2.01 -5.78 1.09
N ASP A 75 2.40 -4.50 1.21
CA ASP A 75 1.56 -3.39 0.74
C ASP A 75 1.38 -3.44 -0.78
N SER A 76 2.48 -3.52 -1.55
CA SER A 76 2.41 -3.63 -3.01
C SER A 76 1.67 -4.89 -3.47
N SER A 77 1.80 -5.99 -2.73
CA SER A 77 1.11 -7.24 -3.03
C SER A 77 -0.40 -7.13 -2.81
N VAL A 78 -0.84 -6.47 -1.73
CA VAL A 78 -2.26 -6.24 -1.45
C VAL A 78 -2.86 -5.26 -2.47
N VAL A 79 -2.13 -4.19 -2.82
CA VAL A 79 -2.54 -3.27 -3.92
C VAL A 79 -2.70 -4.04 -5.22
N ALA A 80 -1.72 -4.89 -5.59
CA ALA A 80 -1.80 -5.70 -6.80
C ALA A 80 -3.03 -6.60 -6.83
N ALA A 81 -3.32 -7.28 -5.72
CA ALA A 81 -4.48 -8.17 -5.61
C ALA A 81 -5.82 -7.42 -5.69
N LEU A 82 -5.94 -6.24 -5.06
CA LEU A 82 -7.11 -5.36 -5.16
C LEU A 82 -7.32 -4.87 -6.60
N LEU A 83 -6.27 -4.33 -7.21
CA LEU A 83 -6.30 -3.84 -8.58
C LEU A 83 -6.65 -4.96 -9.55
N LEU A 84 -6.05 -6.13 -9.40
CA LEU A 84 -6.33 -7.28 -10.25
C LEU A 84 -7.80 -7.70 -10.17
N LYS A 85 -8.40 -7.74 -8.97
CA LYS A 85 -9.83 -8.01 -8.80
C LYS A 85 -10.73 -6.92 -9.39
N ALA A 86 -10.30 -5.66 -9.35
CA ALA A 86 -11.09 -4.54 -9.83
C ALA A 86 -11.04 -4.36 -11.35
N ILE A 87 -9.84 -4.42 -11.94
CA ILE A 87 -9.60 -4.01 -13.35
C ILE A 87 -8.93 -5.11 -14.20
N GLY A 88 -8.65 -6.28 -13.61
CA GLY A 88 -8.13 -7.44 -14.35
C GLY A 88 -6.88 -7.12 -15.17
N ASN A 89 -6.93 -7.42 -16.47
CA ASN A 89 -5.80 -7.26 -17.40
C ASN A 89 -5.37 -5.80 -17.65
N ASN A 90 -6.14 -4.81 -17.17
CA ASN A 90 -5.74 -3.40 -17.21
C ASN A 90 -4.70 -3.05 -16.14
N LEU A 91 -4.39 -3.98 -15.23
CA LEU A 91 -3.24 -3.87 -14.34
C LEU A 91 -1.98 -4.39 -15.03
N VAL A 92 -0.92 -3.60 -15.02
CA VAL A 92 0.44 -4.02 -15.39
C VAL A 92 1.32 -3.90 -14.17
N CYS A 93 1.85 -5.03 -13.70
CA CYS A 93 2.81 -5.08 -12.60
C CYS A 93 4.23 -5.13 -13.15
N VAL A 94 5.15 -4.34 -12.58
CA VAL A 94 6.58 -4.43 -12.87
C VAL A 94 7.28 -4.87 -11.60
N HIS A 95 7.94 -6.03 -11.66
CA HIS A 95 8.81 -6.53 -10.60
C HIS A 95 10.26 -6.42 -11.03
N VAL A 96 11.06 -5.70 -10.24
CA VAL A 96 12.49 -5.48 -10.49
C VAL A 96 13.30 -6.37 -9.55
N ASN A 97 13.96 -7.38 -10.09
CA ASN A 97 14.99 -8.14 -9.37
C ASN A 97 16.31 -7.37 -9.44
N HIS A 98 16.69 -6.76 -8.34
CA HIS A 98 17.93 -5.99 -8.21
C HIS A 98 19.07 -6.77 -7.52
N GLY A 99 18.89 -8.07 -7.27
CA GLY A 99 19.89 -8.92 -6.63
C GLY A 99 20.09 -8.73 -5.12
N LEU A 100 19.27 -7.84 -4.48
CA LEU A 100 19.33 -7.57 -3.04
C LEU A 100 18.12 -8.14 -2.29
N MET A 101 17.27 -8.88 -3.01
CA MET A 101 16.16 -9.62 -2.42
C MET A 101 16.68 -10.82 -1.63
N ARG A 102 15.91 -11.31 -0.65
CA ARG A 102 16.21 -12.58 -0.01
C ARG A 102 16.06 -13.72 -1.02
N LYS A 103 16.76 -14.81 -0.76
CA LYS A 103 16.71 -16.02 -1.61
C LYS A 103 15.25 -16.48 -1.81
N GLY A 104 14.84 -16.59 -3.05
CA GLY A 104 13.52 -17.08 -3.44
C GLY A 104 12.41 -16.03 -3.48
N GLU A 105 12.63 -14.80 -2.98
CA GLU A 105 11.54 -13.79 -2.90
C GLU A 105 11.05 -13.31 -4.26
N SER A 106 11.93 -13.14 -5.24
CA SER A 106 11.52 -12.75 -6.60
C SER A 106 10.78 -13.88 -7.30
N GLU A 107 11.22 -15.11 -7.10
CA GLU A 107 10.56 -16.32 -7.62
C GLU A 107 9.16 -16.48 -7.01
N ASP A 108 9.00 -16.25 -5.70
CA ASP A 108 7.70 -16.25 -5.03
C ASP A 108 6.74 -15.21 -5.63
N VAL A 109 7.23 -14.01 -5.94
CA VAL A 109 6.43 -12.96 -6.58
C VAL A 109 5.95 -13.43 -7.96
N VAL A 110 6.84 -14.01 -8.76
CA VAL A 110 6.47 -14.55 -10.08
C VAL A 110 5.47 -15.68 -9.94
N GLU A 111 5.70 -16.62 -9.02
CA GLU A 111 4.80 -17.76 -8.80
C GLU A 111 3.39 -17.28 -8.42
N VAL A 112 3.28 -16.38 -7.44
CA VAL A 112 1.97 -15.92 -6.98
C VAL A 112 1.28 -15.05 -8.02
N PHE A 113 1.94 -14.03 -8.54
CA PHE A 113 1.26 -13.05 -9.39
C PHE A 113 1.14 -13.49 -10.84
N SER A 114 2.15 -14.13 -11.42
CA SER A 114 2.09 -14.59 -12.80
C SER A 114 1.39 -15.95 -12.93
N ASN A 115 1.77 -16.94 -12.09
CA ASN A 115 1.30 -18.31 -12.28
C ASN A 115 -0.04 -18.59 -11.61
N GLN A 116 -0.25 -18.10 -10.38
CA GLN A 116 -1.49 -18.36 -9.65
C GLN A 116 -2.57 -17.31 -9.97
N LEU A 117 -2.27 -16.03 -9.83
CA LEU A 117 -3.22 -14.93 -10.01
C LEU A 117 -3.39 -14.48 -11.48
N LYS A 118 -2.52 -14.95 -12.40
CA LYS A 118 -2.55 -14.59 -13.83
C LYS A 118 -2.49 -13.08 -14.09
N ALA A 119 -1.77 -12.33 -13.25
CA ALA A 119 -1.54 -10.92 -13.45
C ALA A 119 -0.61 -10.68 -14.67
N ASN A 120 -0.78 -9.54 -15.33
CA ASN A 120 0.17 -9.10 -16.35
C ASN A 120 1.44 -8.59 -15.66
N LEU A 121 2.42 -9.48 -15.47
CA LEU A 121 3.67 -9.23 -14.74
C LEU A 121 4.84 -9.08 -15.71
N VAL A 122 5.48 -7.92 -15.68
CA VAL A 122 6.78 -7.67 -16.32
C VAL A 122 7.86 -7.93 -15.28
N TYR A 123 8.63 -8.99 -15.46
CA TYR A 123 9.78 -9.32 -14.63
C TYR A 123 11.05 -8.78 -15.25
N VAL A 124 11.82 -8.01 -14.50
CA VAL A 124 13.05 -7.36 -14.97
C VAL A 124 14.20 -7.77 -14.06
N ASP A 125 15.15 -8.54 -14.58
CA ASP A 125 16.39 -8.84 -13.86
C ASP A 125 17.46 -7.83 -14.23
N VAL A 126 17.90 -7.07 -13.25
CA VAL A 126 18.95 -6.03 -13.36
C VAL A 126 19.97 -6.17 -12.23
N THR A 127 20.15 -7.40 -11.76
CA THR A 127 21.06 -7.74 -10.67
C THR A 127 22.46 -7.15 -10.88
N ASP A 128 23.06 -7.41 -12.03
CA ASP A 128 24.42 -6.92 -12.33
C ASP A 128 24.50 -5.39 -12.36
N ARG A 129 23.45 -4.73 -12.84
CA ARG A 129 23.37 -3.27 -12.90
C ARG A 129 23.44 -2.63 -11.52
N PHE A 130 22.71 -3.21 -10.53
CA PHE A 130 22.73 -2.74 -9.15
C PHE A 130 24.04 -3.09 -8.45
N LEU A 131 24.49 -4.33 -8.55
CA LEU A 131 25.71 -4.78 -7.89
C LEU A 131 26.93 -4.00 -8.37
N ASN A 132 27.07 -3.73 -9.68
CA ASN A 132 28.15 -2.93 -10.23
C ASN A 132 28.17 -1.49 -9.68
N LYS A 133 26.97 -0.88 -9.47
CA LYS A 133 26.89 0.48 -8.89
C LYS A 133 27.17 0.52 -7.40
N LEU A 134 26.99 -0.58 -6.70
CA LEU A 134 27.25 -0.70 -5.27
C LEU A 134 28.68 -1.15 -4.95
N ALA A 135 29.44 -1.58 -5.96
CA ALA A 135 30.81 -2.02 -5.78
C ALA A 135 31.68 -0.92 -5.15
N GLY A 136 32.34 -1.24 -4.03
CA GLY A 136 33.18 -0.29 -3.29
C GLY A 136 32.44 0.77 -2.47
N VAL A 137 31.11 0.77 -2.45
CA VAL A 137 30.33 1.68 -1.62
C VAL A 137 30.14 1.08 -0.24
N GLU A 138 30.67 1.72 0.80
CA GLU A 138 30.59 1.24 2.19
C GLU A 138 29.47 1.94 2.96
N ASP A 139 29.27 3.26 2.74
CA ASP A 139 28.31 4.07 3.47
C ASP A 139 26.86 3.64 3.22
N PRO A 140 26.09 3.30 4.28
CA PRO A 140 24.71 2.82 4.14
C PRO A 140 23.77 3.83 3.49
N GLU A 141 23.96 5.12 3.73
CA GLU A 141 23.09 6.16 3.15
C GLU A 141 23.35 6.33 1.66
N GLN A 142 24.64 6.23 1.23
CA GLN A 142 24.97 6.21 -0.19
C GLN A 142 24.39 4.97 -0.87
N LYS A 143 24.48 3.79 -0.25
CA LYS A 143 23.84 2.56 -0.76
C LYS A 143 22.33 2.78 -1.00
N ARG A 144 21.61 3.31 -0.01
CA ARG A 144 20.17 3.61 -0.13
C ARG A 144 19.86 4.55 -1.29
N LYS A 145 20.64 5.63 -1.44
CA LYS A 145 20.46 6.60 -2.54
C LYS A 145 20.72 5.97 -3.90
N ILE A 146 21.73 5.14 -4.03
CA ILE A 146 22.06 4.43 -5.27
C ILE A 146 20.93 3.45 -5.63
N ILE A 147 20.50 2.63 -4.67
CA ILE A 147 19.44 1.64 -4.88
C ILE A 147 18.13 2.33 -5.27
N GLY A 148 17.71 3.34 -4.52
CA GLY A 148 16.47 4.06 -4.80
C GLY A 148 16.48 4.79 -6.14
N GLY A 149 17.61 5.49 -6.44
CA GLY A 149 17.75 6.20 -7.70
C GLY A 149 17.80 5.27 -8.91
N GLU A 150 18.44 4.10 -8.77
CA GLU A 150 18.51 3.13 -9.85
C GLU A 150 17.18 2.41 -10.06
N PHE A 151 16.48 2.10 -8.98
CA PHE A 151 15.13 1.52 -9.05
C PHE A 151 14.18 2.43 -9.85
N ILE A 152 14.18 3.73 -9.57
CA ILE A 152 13.35 4.71 -10.30
C ILE A 152 13.69 4.70 -11.79
N ARG A 153 14.99 4.67 -12.17
CA ARG A 153 15.43 4.64 -13.57
C ARG A 153 14.95 3.39 -14.29
N VAL A 154 15.12 2.22 -13.67
CA VAL A 154 14.66 0.95 -14.25
C VAL A 154 13.14 0.96 -14.42
N PHE A 155 12.43 1.42 -13.40
CA PHE A 155 10.97 1.50 -13.46
C PHE A 155 10.50 2.47 -14.55
N GLU A 156 11.15 3.62 -14.70
CA GLU A 156 10.90 4.59 -15.78
C GLU A 156 11.17 3.97 -17.17
N GLU A 157 12.29 3.27 -17.34
CA GLU A 157 12.62 2.59 -18.59
C GLU A 157 11.55 1.58 -18.99
N GLU A 158 11.03 0.81 -18.02
CA GLU A 158 9.94 -0.13 -18.27
C GLU A 158 8.60 0.57 -18.53
N ALA A 159 8.29 1.63 -17.75
CA ALA A 159 7.07 2.43 -17.95
C ALA A 159 6.99 3.04 -19.36
N ARG A 160 8.13 3.50 -19.90
CA ARG A 160 8.22 4.07 -21.26
C ARG A 160 8.00 3.05 -22.39
N LYS A 161 8.23 1.75 -22.12
CA LYS A 161 7.94 0.68 -23.09
C LYS A 161 6.44 0.36 -23.15
N LEU A 162 5.69 0.75 -22.13
CA LEU A 162 4.26 0.47 -22.00
C LEU A 162 3.45 1.62 -22.58
N ASN A 163 2.45 1.30 -23.40
CA ASN A 163 1.57 2.29 -24.01
C ASN A 163 0.23 2.37 -23.27
N GLY A 164 -0.31 3.58 -23.16
CA GLY A 164 -1.66 3.81 -22.65
C GLY A 164 -1.79 3.60 -21.14
N ILE A 165 -0.74 3.90 -20.37
CA ILE A 165 -0.80 3.94 -18.92
C ILE A 165 -1.23 5.33 -18.47
N ASP A 166 -2.33 5.40 -17.74
CA ASP A 166 -2.87 6.66 -17.18
C ASP A 166 -2.68 6.77 -15.67
N PHE A 167 -2.57 5.63 -14.99
CA PHE A 167 -2.55 5.57 -13.53
C PHE A 167 -1.33 4.83 -12.99
N LEU A 168 -0.88 5.26 -11.81
CA LEU A 168 0.13 4.59 -11.00
C LEU A 168 -0.50 4.09 -9.70
N GLY A 169 -0.44 2.78 -9.48
CA GLY A 169 -0.83 2.16 -8.21
C GLY A 169 0.24 2.37 -7.15
N GLN A 170 -0.16 2.70 -5.93
CA GLN A 170 0.76 2.96 -4.83
C GLN A 170 0.25 2.38 -3.52
N GLY A 171 1.16 1.78 -2.75
CA GLY A 171 0.89 1.14 -1.46
C GLY A 171 0.96 2.08 -0.27
N THR A 172 0.53 3.33 -0.40
CA THR A 172 0.44 4.28 0.72
C THR A 172 -0.56 3.77 1.75
N ILE A 173 -0.16 3.73 3.02
CA ILE A 173 -0.99 3.34 4.15
C ILE A 173 -1.26 4.55 5.07
N TYR A 174 -2.20 4.43 6.01
CA TYR A 174 -2.59 5.54 6.87
C TYR A 174 -1.44 6.17 7.68
N PRO A 175 -0.51 5.40 8.29
CA PRO A 175 0.67 5.96 8.95
C PRO A 175 1.51 6.87 8.06
N ASP A 176 1.70 6.53 6.79
CA ASP A 176 2.46 7.35 5.83
C ASP A 176 1.85 8.74 5.66
N ILE A 177 0.52 8.83 5.72
CA ILE A 177 -0.22 10.10 5.58
C ILE A 177 -0.04 10.95 6.83
N VAL A 178 -0.18 10.35 8.02
CA VAL A 178 -0.05 11.06 9.30
C VAL A 178 1.36 11.57 9.49
N GLU A 179 2.35 10.74 9.22
CA GLU A 179 3.78 11.11 9.32
C GLU A 179 4.16 12.18 8.30
N SER A 180 3.57 12.16 7.10
CA SER A 180 3.88 13.14 6.05
C SER A 180 3.40 14.57 6.37
N GLY A 181 2.52 14.75 7.35
CA GLY A 181 2.06 16.06 7.85
C GLY A 181 3.08 16.83 8.69
N THR A 182 4.17 16.21 9.13
CA THR A 182 5.21 16.85 9.92
C THR A 182 6.33 17.41 9.04
N LYS A 183 7.00 18.52 9.47
CA LYS A 183 8.11 19.14 8.72
C LYS A 183 9.28 18.18 8.45
N THR A 184 9.44 17.14 9.25
CA THR A 184 10.46 16.08 9.13
C THR A 184 10.10 15.06 8.03
N ALA A 185 8.84 14.92 7.68
CA ALA A 185 8.32 13.92 6.74
C ALA A 185 8.63 14.20 5.27
N LYS A 186 9.04 15.43 4.91
CA LYS A 186 9.54 15.69 3.55
C LYS A 186 10.77 14.86 3.19
N MET A 187 11.55 14.43 4.20
CA MET A 187 12.72 13.55 3.99
C MET A 187 12.38 12.05 3.90
N VAL A 188 11.31 11.61 4.58
CA VAL A 188 10.89 10.19 4.59
C VAL A 188 10.14 9.81 3.30
N LYS A 189 9.46 10.76 2.67
CA LYS A 189 8.68 10.55 1.42
C LYS A 189 9.50 10.07 0.21
N SER A 190 10.82 10.24 0.22
CA SER A 190 11.65 9.87 -0.93
C SER A 190 11.86 8.36 -1.09
N HIS A 191 11.53 7.55 -0.09
CA HIS A 191 11.87 6.12 -0.07
C HIS A 191 10.71 5.17 -0.39
N HIS A 192 9.46 5.63 -0.27
CA HIS A 192 8.27 4.80 -0.51
C HIS A 192 7.45 5.23 -1.74
N ASN A 193 7.80 6.36 -2.35
CA ASN A 193 7.08 6.90 -3.49
C ASN A 193 7.93 6.84 -4.75
N VAL A 194 7.37 6.27 -5.80
CA VAL A 194 7.82 6.46 -7.19
C VAL A 194 7.66 7.94 -7.61
N GLY A 195 7.64 8.85 -6.63
CA GLY A 195 7.53 10.31 -6.79
C GLY A 195 8.78 11.01 -7.39
N GLY A 196 9.77 10.22 -7.83
CA GLY A 196 10.91 10.68 -8.61
C GLY A 196 10.77 10.44 -10.11
N LEU A 197 9.60 10.02 -10.59
CA LEU A 197 9.37 9.89 -12.02
C LEU A 197 9.40 11.28 -12.69
N PRO A 198 9.95 11.38 -13.93
CA PRO A 198 10.00 12.61 -14.68
C PRO A 198 8.62 13.23 -14.90
N GLU A 199 8.57 14.57 -15.01
CA GLU A 199 7.32 15.31 -15.17
C GLU A 199 6.54 14.97 -16.45
N ASP A 200 7.18 14.36 -17.44
CA ASP A 200 6.56 13.88 -18.67
C ASP A 200 5.77 12.58 -18.49
N LEU A 201 6.05 11.81 -17.42
CA LEU A 201 5.27 10.65 -17.00
C LEU A 201 4.22 11.06 -15.96
N LYS A 202 3.18 11.77 -16.40
CA LYS A 202 2.09 12.25 -15.52
C LYS A 202 1.04 11.16 -15.33
N PHE A 203 1.21 10.36 -14.27
CA PHE A 203 0.21 9.40 -13.86
C PHE A 203 -0.71 9.98 -12.77
N GLN A 204 -2.00 9.61 -12.81
CA GLN A 204 -2.88 9.79 -11.67
C GLN A 204 -2.63 8.66 -10.66
N LEU A 205 -2.69 8.97 -9.37
CA LEU A 205 -2.44 7.96 -8.33
C LEU A 205 -3.70 7.16 -7.99
N VAL A 206 -3.52 5.86 -7.78
CA VAL A 206 -4.51 4.96 -7.19
C VAL A 206 -3.90 4.38 -5.91
N GLU A 207 -4.44 4.78 -4.77
CA GLU A 207 -3.90 4.47 -3.43
C GLU A 207 -4.97 3.77 -2.56
N PRO A 208 -5.29 2.51 -2.82
CA PRO A 208 -6.44 1.86 -2.20
C PRO A 208 -6.26 1.54 -0.71
N LEU A 209 -5.04 1.62 -0.16
CA LEU A 209 -4.75 1.27 1.23
C LEU A 209 -4.65 2.49 2.17
N ARG A 210 -4.91 3.70 1.68
CA ARG A 210 -4.71 4.96 2.44
C ARG A 210 -5.42 5.05 3.79
N GLN A 211 -6.45 4.26 3.99
CA GLN A 211 -7.25 4.25 5.23
C GLN A 211 -6.85 3.14 6.19
N LEU A 212 -5.93 2.25 5.81
CA LEU A 212 -5.57 1.08 6.58
C LEU A 212 -4.28 1.28 7.38
N PHE A 213 -4.28 0.71 8.58
CA PHE A 213 -3.06 0.41 9.32
C PHE A 213 -2.41 -0.89 8.83
N LYS A 214 -1.18 -1.16 9.24
CA LYS A 214 -0.38 -2.28 8.74
C LYS A 214 -1.00 -3.66 9.03
N ASP A 215 -1.61 -3.84 10.18
CA ASP A 215 -2.34 -5.05 10.56
C ASP A 215 -3.61 -5.23 9.72
N GLU A 216 -4.32 -4.14 9.41
CA GLU A 216 -5.48 -4.16 8.52
C GLU A 216 -5.09 -4.48 7.08
N VAL A 217 -3.94 -3.99 6.60
CA VAL A 217 -3.39 -4.37 5.28
C VAL A 217 -3.14 -5.88 5.20
N ARG A 218 -2.60 -6.48 6.27
CA ARG A 218 -2.41 -7.93 6.33
C ARG A 218 -3.74 -8.67 6.32
N ALA A 219 -4.70 -8.22 7.12
CA ALA A 219 -6.06 -8.80 7.11
C ALA A 219 -6.71 -8.71 5.73
N CYS A 220 -6.55 -7.57 5.03
CA CYS A 220 -6.99 -7.37 3.65
C CYS A 220 -6.30 -8.35 2.68
N GLY A 221 -5.00 -8.57 2.82
CA GLY A 221 -4.25 -9.54 2.02
C GLY A 221 -4.78 -10.97 2.16
N LEU A 222 -5.09 -11.40 3.39
CA LEU A 222 -5.70 -12.71 3.64
C LEU A 222 -7.11 -12.81 3.04
N GLU A 223 -7.93 -11.77 3.19
CA GLU A 223 -9.29 -11.72 2.59
C GLU A 223 -9.24 -11.78 1.05
N LEU A 224 -8.19 -11.24 0.46
CA LEU A 224 -7.94 -11.31 -0.99
C LEU A 224 -7.42 -12.67 -1.45
N GLY A 225 -7.03 -13.55 -0.53
CA GLY A 225 -6.52 -14.90 -0.82
C GLY A 225 -5.01 -14.94 -1.10
N LEU A 226 -4.26 -13.92 -0.70
CA LEU A 226 -2.79 -13.98 -0.78
C LEU A 226 -2.22 -15.02 0.19
N PRO A 227 -1.12 -15.70 -0.17
CA PRO A 227 -0.47 -16.66 0.71
C PRO A 227 -0.05 -16.04 2.05
N TYR A 228 -0.22 -16.79 3.14
CA TYR A 228 0.13 -16.34 4.48
C TYR A 228 1.60 -15.88 4.58
N GLU A 229 2.50 -16.63 4.00
CA GLU A 229 3.95 -16.35 3.98
C GLU A 229 4.26 -15.02 3.28
N MET A 230 3.49 -14.63 2.27
CA MET A 230 3.63 -13.35 1.59
C MET A 230 3.08 -12.19 2.44
N VAL A 231 1.93 -12.39 3.09
CA VAL A 231 1.27 -11.37 3.92
C VAL A 231 2.04 -11.09 5.20
N TYR A 232 2.62 -12.13 5.83
CA TYR A 232 3.38 -12.03 7.08
C TYR A 232 4.89 -12.09 6.90
N ARG A 233 5.35 -11.95 5.65
CA ARG A 233 6.78 -11.88 5.38
C ARG A 233 7.43 -10.72 6.14
N GLN A 234 8.68 -10.92 6.54
CA GLN A 234 9.51 -9.88 7.16
C GLN A 234 9.63 -8.67 6.22
N PRO A 235 9.59 -7.43 6.75
CA PRO A 235 9.87 -6.25 5.94
C PRO A 235 11.19 -6.39 5.17
N PHE A 236 11.29 -5.68 4.05
CA PHE A 236 12.55 -5.63 3.30
C PHE A 236 13.68 -5.11 4.18
N PRO A 237 14.91 -5.63 3.98
CA PRO A 237 16.08 -5.19 4.70
C PRO A 237 16.45 -3.75 4.40
#